data_6c18ebbd46426b02ea28bef325800ce6
#
_entry.id   6c18ebbd46426b02ea28bef325800ce6
#
_cell.length_a   1.000
_cell.length_b   1.000
_cell.length_c   1.000
_cell.angle_alpha   90.00
_cell.angle_beta   90.00
_cell.angle_gamma   90.00
#
_symmetry.space_group_name_H-M   'P 1'
#
loop_
_entity.id
_entity.type
_entity.pdbx_description
1 polymer ?
#
loop_
_entity_poly.entity_id
_entity_poly.type
_entity_poly.pdbx_seq_one_letter_code
_entity_poly.pdbx_strand_id
1 'polypeptide(L)'
;MTLVNNHGGAAIDVECGKRIAVELADGTVNTLTDAANGEQKAALYFKGHVEFKGSGTLNVTGKTKHAISAKEYIELKSTTGTINVMGAVSDGIHCGKGKVNNENNYFRMKGGIVNIINVGGDGVDSDDYGVIQIEGGAISLNISDDATGLKADSTVTIKGGLVNISVNGDDSKGIRANHTINILGGKTTIIVEGDGSKGIKAKRDEDNVLNGGYLNISGGELSIQCIGGNLTTGTETTKCVAISVDADLKQTAGDVNITVLGAEALGCTVDGNKTHTGGTFNIRQVPWQIKTKDYQYDMTVYATVSVDDVVLTDYSDITVGAFIGDECVGYGIFEEKGYGVIRIRNNDNSAQPVTFKVYYFSSQMQYDLTPSQTVTFQKDTNVGEPSSPIVLSLNMKLEGDAKSDGEVNVADVDYVIEAIGEDGETHKDADVNGDGEINVADVDYIIERIV
;
A
#
# COMPACT_ATOMS: atom_id res chain seq x y z
N MET A 1 -30.93 10.56 -9.39
CA MET A 1 -32.03 9.59 -9.22
C MET A 1 -31.62 8.62 -8.10
N THR A 2 -32.48 8.32 -7.19
CA THR A 2 -32.27 7.30 -6.16
C THR A 2 -33.33 6.20 -6.32
N LEU A 3 -32.91 4.97 -6.53
CA LEU A 3 -33.79 3.82 -6.60
C LEU A 3 -33.49 2.89 -5.40
N VAL A 4 -34.49 2.72 -4.55
CA VAL A 4 -34.46 1.79 -3.42
C VAL A 4 -35.58 0.78 -3.68
N ASN A 5 -35.23 -0.50 -3.81
CA ASN A 5 -36.18 -1.54 -4.06
C ASN A 5 -36.82 -2.02 -2.76
N ASN A 6 -38.11 -1.75 -2.57
CA ASN A 6 -38.90 -2.18 -1.43
C ASN A 6 -39.74 -3.44 -1.71
N HIS A 7 -39.60 -4.04 -2.89
CA HIS A 7 -40.49 -5.12 -3.34
C HIS A 7 -39.81 -6.50 -3.47
N GLY A 8 -38.57 -6.62 -3.02
CA GLY A 8 -37.76 -7.82 -3.24
C GLY A 8 -37.28 -7.95 -4.69
N GLY A 9 -35.96 -8.01 -4.88
CA GLY A 9 -35.33 -8.10 -6.20
C GLY A 9 -34.29 -7.04 -6.43
N ALA A 10 -33.71 -7.02 -7.64
CA ALA A 10 -32.71 -6.05 -8.05
C ALA A 10 -33.31 -4.65 -8.16
N ALA A 11 -32.51 -3.61 -7.92
CA ALA A 11 -32.92 -2.24 -8.20
C ALA A 11 -33.13 -2.02 -9.72
N ILE A 12 -32.24 -2.62 -10.53
CA ILE A 12 -32.41 -2.71 -11.98
C ILE A 12 -32.00 -4.12 -12.42
N ASP A 13 -32.92 -4.82 -13.09
CA ASP A 13 -32.73 -6.13 -13.69
C ASP A 13 -32.93 -6.05 -15.22
N VAL A 14 -31.88 -6.38 -15.96
CA VAL A 14 -31.88 -6.35 -17.43
C VAL A 14 -31.79 -7.77 -17.97
N GLU A 15 -32.95 -8.38 -18.24
CA GLU A 15 -33.07 -9.75 -18.78
C GLU A 15 -32.74 -9.86 -20.29
N CYS A 16 -32.35 -8.77 -20.93
CA CYS A 16 -31.94 -8.77 -22.33
C CYS A 16 -30.50 -9.27 -22.46
N GLY A 17 -30.29 -10.35 -23.21
CA GLY A 17 -28.97 -10.90 -23.52
C GLY A 17 -28.18 -10.10 -24.59
N LYS A 18 -28.49 -8.82 -24.78
CA LYS A 18 -27.83 -7.92 -25.73
C LYS A 18 -26.91 -6.92 -24.98
N ARG A 19 -26.10 -6.20 -25.74
CA ARG A 19 -25.30 -5.10 -25.23
C ARG A 19 -26.20 -3.96 -24.76
N ILE A 20 -26.00 -3.55 -23.52
CA ILE A 20 -26.67 -2.39 -22.93
C ILE A 20 -25.63 -1.32 -22.68
N ALA A 21 -25.93 -0.08 -23.05
CA ALA A 21 -25.15 1.08 -22.63
C ALA A 21 -25.87 1.79 -21.47
N VAL A 22 -25.15 2.03 -20.39
CA VAL A 22 -25.59 2.85 -19.27
C VAL A 22 -24.87 4.18 -19.35
N GLU A 23 -25.63 5.26 -19.52
CA GLU A 23 -25.08 6.61 -19.56
C GLU A 23 -25.31 7.32 -18.23
N LEU A 24 -24.24 7.69 -17.56
CA LEU A 24 -24.25 8.50 -16.34
C LEU A 24 -24.26 9.98 -16.78
N ALA A 25 -25.43 10.58 -16.76
CA ALA A 25 -25.59 11.97 -17.22
C ALA A 25 -24.71 12.92 -16.40
N ASP A 26 -24.15 13.91 -17.08
CA ASP A 26 -23.23 14.88 -16.46
C ASP A 26 -23.85 15.59 -15.26
N GLY A 27 -23.06 15.79 -14.21
CA GLY A 27 -23.48 16.44 -12.96
C GLY A 27 -24.51 15.67 -12.14
N THR A 28 -24.91 14.44 -12.54
CA THR A 28 -25.88 13.65 -11.79
C THR A 28 -25.22 12.71 -10.79
N VAL A 29 -25.93 12.46 -9.68
CA VAL A 29 -25.61 11.40 -8.72
C VAL A 29 -26.78 10.45 -8.66
N ASN A 30 -26.55 9.17 -9.00
CA ASN A 30 -27.55 8.12 -9.02
C ASN A 30 -27.21 7.09 -7.95
N THR A 31 -28.23 6.63 -7.20
CA THR A 31 -28.05 5.62 -6.14
C THR A 31 -28.99 4.44 -6.40
N LEU A 32 -28.41 3.24 -6.42
CA LEU A 32 -29.12 1.98 -6.57
C LEU A 32 -28.86 1.10 -5.35
N THR A 33 -29.93 0.58 -4.78
CA THR A 33 -29.86 -0.37 -3.66
C THR A 33 -30.95 -1.43 -3.88
N ASP A 34 -30.58 -2.69 -3.81
CA ASP A 34 -31.56 -3.78 -3.88
C ASP A 34 -32.22 -4.08 -2.54
N ALA A 35 -33.23 -4.92 -2.56
CA ALA A 35 -33.86 -5.43 -1.36
C ALA A 35 -32.96 -6.48 -0.67
N ALA A 36 -32.95 -6.48 0.66
CA ALA A 36 -32.38 -7.59 1.43
C ALA A 36 -33.28 -8.83 1.34
N ASN A 37 -32.69 -10.01 1.52
CA ASN A 37 -33.41 -11.30 1.58
C ASN A 37 -34.17 -11.69 0.31
N GLY A 38 -33.73 -11.19 -0.86
CA GLY A 38 -34.24 -11.60 -2.17
C GLY A 38 -33.43 -12.75 -2.79
N GLU A 39 -33.79 -13.11 -4.03
CA GLU A 39 -33.08 -14.12 -4.83
C GLU A 39 -32.28 -13.49 -5.99
N GLN A 40 -32.24 -12.17 -6.07
CA GLN A 40 -31.53 -11.44 -7.12
C GLN A 40 -30.01 -11.65 -7.03
N LYS A 41 -29.38 -11.60 -8.21
CA LYS A 41 -27.92 -11.79 -8.32
C LYS A 41 -27.12 -10.54 -8.02
N ALA A 42 -27.70 -9.36 -8.21
CA ALA A 42 -27.06 -8.07 -7.95
C ALA A 42 -28.11 -6.97 -7.77
N ALA A 43 -27.68 -5.84 -7.20
CA ALA A 43 -28.51 -4.63 -7.20
C ALA A 43 -28.69 -4.09 -8.63
N LEU A 44 -27.65 -4.17 -9.46
CA LEU A 44 -27.67 -3.84 -10.88
C LEU A 44 -27.21 -5.08 -11.68
N TYR A 45 -28.15 -5.76 -12.33
CA TYR A 45 -27.92 -7.02 -13.02
C TYR A 45 -28.14 -6.92 -14.53
N PHE A 46 -27.27 -7.56 -15.31
CA PHE A 46 -27.37 -7.69 -16.76
C PHE A 46 -27.21 -9.15 -17.18
N LYS A 47 -28.22 -9.69 -17.88
CA LYS A 47 -28.17 -11.06 -18.44
C LYS A 47 -27.19 -11.19 -19.60
N GLY A 48 -26.88 -10.10 -20.28
CA GLY A 48 -25.83 -9.99 -21.31
C GLY A 48 -24.62 -9.24 -20.78
N HIS A 49 -24.27 -8.18 -21.47
CA HIS A 49 -23.12 -7.35 -21.18
C HIS A 49 -23.47 -5.86 -21.10
N VAL A 50 -22.65 -5.09 -20.39
CA VAL A 50 -22.88 -3.67 -20.15
C VAL A 50 -21.65 -2.82 -20.43
N GLU A 51 -21.91 -1.65 -21.03
CA GLU A 51 -20.93 -0.58 -21.21
C GLU A 51 -21.38 0.65 -20.44
N PHE A 52 -20.54 1.14 -19.53
CA PHE A 52 -20.75 2.40 -18.81
C PHE A 52 -20.05 3.55 -19.53
N LYS A 53 -20.71 4.70 -19.62
CA LYS A 53 -20.21 5.94 -20.19
C LYS A 53 -20.85 7.15 -19.51
N GLY A 54 -20.36 8.37 -19.82
CA GLY A 54 -20.88 9.63 -19.27
C GLY A 54 -20.26 9.95 -17.90
N SER A 55 -20.19 11.24 -17.55
CA SER A 55 -19.36 11.78 -16.47
C SER A 55 -20.05 11.86 -15.11
N GLY A 56 -21.30 11.40 -14.97
CA GLY A 56 -22.04 11.39 -13.72
C GLY A 56 -21.50 10.34 -12.71
N THR A 57 -22.15 10.28 -11.55
CA THR A 57 -21.81 9.34 -10.46
C THR A 57 -22.91 8.29 -10.30
N LEU A 58 -22.48 7.05 -10.07
CA LEU A 58 -23.33 5.91 -9.73
C LEU A 58 -22.88 5.29 -8.40
N ASN A 59 -23.75 5.31 -7.40
CA ASN A 59 -23.56 4.61 -6.12
C ASN A 59 -24.40 3.33 -6.13
N VAL A 60 -23.80 2.17 -5.81
CA VAL A 60 -24.50 0.88 -5.83
C VAL A 60 -24.26 0.14 -4.51
N THR A 61 -25.33 -0.44 -3.96
CA THR A 61 -25.25 -1.33 -2.78
C THR A 61 -26.01 -2.62 -3.06
N GLY A 62 -25.31 -3.76 -2.98
CA GLY A 62 -25.87 -5.09 -3.10
C GLY A 62 -26.15 -5.70 -1.73
N LYS A 63 -27.43 -5.78 -1.34
CA LYS A 63 -27.84 -6.33 -0.03
C LYS A 63 -28.12 -7.83 -0.04
N THR A 64 -28.16 -8.45 -1.20
CA THR A 64 -28.43 -9.89 -1.32
C THR A 64 -27.22 -10.65 -1.83
N LYS A 65 -26.51 -10.14 -2.85
CA LYS A 65 -25.33 -10.77 -3.44
C LYS A 65 -24.33 -9.74 -3.93
N HIS A 66 -24.19 -9.54 -5.26
CA HIS A 66 -23.26 -8.59 -5.84
C HIS A 66 -23.85 -7.17 -5.91
N ALA A 67 -23.02 -6.14 -5.98
CA ALA A 67 -23.53 -4.80 -6.25
C ALA A 67 -23.83 -4.66 -7.78
N ILE A 68 -22.89 -4.98 -8.64
CA ILE A 68 -23.04 -4.96 -10.10
C ILE A 68 -22.69 -6.34 -10.64
N SER A 69 -23.54 -6.92 -11.50
CA SER A 69 -23.22 -8.20 -12.15
C SER A 69 -23.68 -8.23 -13.60
N ALA A 70 -22.84 -8.80 -14.47
CA ALA A 70 -23.18 -9.15 -15.84
C ALA A 70 -22.78 -10.59 -16.15
N LYS A 71 -23.56 -11.32 -16.97
CA LYS A 71 -23.20 -12.69 -17.36
C LYS A 71 -22.02 -12.77 -18.31
N GLU A 72 -21.76 -11.69 -19.03
CA GLU A 72 -20.65 -11.59 -19.96
C GLU A 72 -19.70 -10.49 -19.48
N TYR A 73 -19.46 -9.45 -20.27
CA TYR A 73 -18.50 -8.41 -19.90
C TYR A 73 -19.14 -7.18 -19.25
N ILE A 74 -18.30 -6.49 -18.50
CA ILE A 74 -18.53 -5.14 -17.99
C ILE A 74 -17.39 -4.25 -18.52
N GLU A 75 -17.73 -3.22 -19.30
CA GLU A 75 -16.74 -2.28 -19.83
C GLU A 75 -17.04 -0.85 -19.36
N LEU A 76 -16.05 -0.19 -18.78
CA LEU A 76 -16.06 1.24 -18.51
C LEU A 76 -15.33 1.96 -19.65
N LYS A 77 -16.07 2.81 -20.38
CA LYS A 77 -15.48 3.63 -21.47
C LYS A 77 -14.56 4.72 -20.91
N SER A 78 -13.73 5.30 -21.74
CA SER A 78 -12.84 6.40 -21.35
C SER A 78 -13.56 7.65 -20.82
N THR A 79 -14.85 7.79 -21.15
CA THR A 79 -15.72 8.89 -20.71
C THR A 79 -16.54 8.55 -19.48
N THR A 80 -16.34 7.38 -18.84
CA THR A 80 -17.07 6.98 -17.65
C THR A 80 -16.67 7.89 -16.47
N GLY A 81 -17.65 8.37 -15.72
CA GLY A 81 -17.45 9.14 -14.50
C GLY A 81 -17.07 8.27 -13.31
N THR A 82 -17.84 8.37 -12.23
CA THR A 82 -17.54 7.65 -10.98
C THR A 82 -18.54 6.54 -10.71
N ILE A 83 -18.05 5.35 -10.41
CA ILE A 83 -18.84 4.22 -9.91
C ILE A 83 -18.35 3.88 -8.50
N ASN A 84 -19.23 4.04 -7.51
CA ASN A 84 -18.97 3.69 -6.12
C ASN A 84 -19.79 2.44 -5.76
N VAL A 85 -19.12 1.35 -5.45
CA VAL A 85 -19.71 0.22 -4.74
C VAL A 85 -19.60 0.50 -3.25
N MET A 86 -20.72 0.80 -2.62
CA MET A 86 -20.80 1.19 -1.21
C MET A 86 -20.90 -0.03 -0.28
N GLY A 87 -21.14 -1.20 -0.83
CA GLY A 87 -21.21 -2.49 -0.16
C GLY A 87 -21.82 -3.58 -1.03
N ALA A 88 -21.44 -4.81 -0.76
CA ALA A 88 -22.05 -6.01 -1.33
C ALA A 88 -21.94 -7.19 -0.34
N VAL A 89 -22.92 -8.11 -0.34
CA VAL A 89 -22.84 -9.33 0.47
C VAL A 89 -21.80 -10.30 -0.09
N SER A 90 -21.60 -10.31 -1.41
CA SER A 90 -20.55 -11.02 -2.14
C SER A 90 -19.66 -9.99 -2.83
N ASP A 91 -19.45 -10.12 -4.14
CA ASP A 91 -18.51 -9.29 -4.88
C ASP A 91 -19.04 -7.90 -5.19
N GLY A 92 -18.12 -6.95 -5.27
CA GLY A 92 -18.47 -5.61 -5.69
C GLY A 92 -18.94 -5.58 -7.15
N ILE A 93 -18.10 -6.05 -8.05
CA ILE A 93 -18.39 -6.17 -9.49
C ILE A 93 -18.09 -7.61 -9.91
N HIS A 94 -19.11 -8.30 -10.46
CA HIS A 94 -19.00 -9.67 -10.90
C HIS A 94 -19.34 -9.80 -12.39
N CYS A 95 -18.47 -10.41 -13.17
CA CYS A 95 -18.71 -10.74 -14.55
C CYS A 95 -18.24 -12.17 -14.91
N GLY A 96 -18.88 -12.74 -15.89
CA GLY A 96 -18.70 -14.14 -16.25
C GLY A 96 -19.87 -15.00 -15.78
N LYS A 97 -20.01 -16.09 -16.33
CA LYS A 97 -20.89 -17.22 -16.46
C LYS A 97 -21.31 -17.39 -17.92
N GLY A 98 -20.43 -16.95 -18.78
CA GLY A 98 -20.47 -17.33 -20.18
C GLY A 98 -20.06 -18.79 -20.35
N LYS A 99 -19.96 -19.21 -21.55
CA LYS A 99 -19.44 -20.54 -21.88
C LYS A 99 -17.91 -20.54 -21.79
N VAL A 100 -17.33 -21.65 -21.40
CA VAL A 100 -15.89 -21.92 -21.53
C VAL A 100 -15.39 -21.44 -22.91
N ASN A 101 -14.31 -20.65 -22.94
CA ASN A 101 -13.74 -20.00 -24.12
C ASN A 101 -14.59 -18.88 -24.74
N ASN A 102 -15.42 -18.20 -23.97
CA ASN A 102 -16.12 -17.02 -24.45
C ASN A 102 -15.19 -15.79 -24.33
N GLU A 103 -14.75 -15.23 -25.45
CA GLU A 103 -13.97 -13.99 -25.54
C GLU A 103 -14.67 -12.77 -24.89
N ASN A 104 -15.94 -12.91 -24.55
CA ASN A 104 -16.75 -11.87 -23.93
C ASN A 104 -16.78 -11.94 -22.38
N ASN A 105 -16.02 -12.81 -21.72
CA ASN A 105 -15.91 -12.82 -20.27
C ASN A 105 -14.81 -11.87 -19.83
N TYR A 106 -15.13 -10.60 -19.57
CA TYR A 106 -14.12 -9.68 -19.09
C TYR A 106 -14.69 -8.49 -18.30
N PHE A 107 -13.89 -8.01 -17.37
CA PHE A 107 -13.98 -6.65 -16.87
C PHE A 107 -12.92 -5.80 -17.56
N ARG A 108 -13.33 -4.68 -18.19
CA ARG A 108 -12.41 -3.76 -18.83
C ARG A 108 -12.67 -2.33 -18.40
N MET A 109 -11.62 -1.65 -17.93
CA MET A 109 -11.66 -0.25 -17.55
C MET A 109 -10.74 0.56 -18.46
N LYS A 110 -11.33 1.43 -19.29
CA LYS A 110 -10.61 2.36 -20.20
C LYS A 110 -10.46 3.75 -19.58
N GLY A 111 -11.24 4.07 -18.54
CA GLY A 111 -11.23 5.33 -17.84
C GLY A 111 -12.27 5.35 -16.72
N GLY A 112 -12.48 6.53 -16.14
CA GLY A 112 -13.38 6.71 -15.00
C GLY A 112 -12.75 6.43 -13.65
N ILE A 113 -13.57 6.47 -12.60
CA ILE A 113 -13.18 6.20 -11.23
C ILE A 113 -14.06 5.07 -10.69
N VAL A 114 -13.44 4.06 -10.10
CA VAL A 114 -14.15 2.96 -9.42
C VAL A 114 -13.66 2.89 -7.98
N ASN A 115 -14.58 2.98 -7.02
CA ASN A 115 -14.31 2.79 -5.60
C ASN A 115 -15.15 1.62 -5.09
N ILE A 116 -14.52 0.65 -4.43
CA ILE A 116 -15.19 -0.53 -3.88
C ILE A 116 -14.83 -0.67 -2.40
N ILE A 117 -15.84 -0.62 -1.56
CA ILE A 117 -15.71 -0.77 -0.10
C ILE A 117 -16.80 -1.69 0.45
N ASN A 118 -16.58 -2.26 1.62
CA ASN A 118 -17.56 -3.04 2.38
C ASN A 118 -18.16 -4.21 1.59
N VAL A 119 -17.33 -4.95 0.86
CA VAL A 119 -17.75 -6.16 0.14
C VAL A 119 -17.37 -7.40 0.96
N GLY A 120 -18.24 -8.40 0.98
CA GLY A 120 -18.01 -9.65 1.67
C GLY A 120 -17.32 -10.72 0.82
N GLY A 121 -17.10 -10.44 -0.46
CA GLY A 121 -16.36 -11.24 -1.42
C GLY A 121 -15.32 -10.41 -2.16
N ASP A 122 -15.10 -10.75 -3.42
CA ASP A 122 -14.07 -10.11 -4.24
C ASP A 122 -14.45 -8.68 -4.66
N GLY A 123 -13.45 -7.81 -4.82
CA GLY A 123 -13.70 -6.45 -5.32
C GLY A 123 -14.24 -6.47 -6.75
N VAL A 124 -13.45 -7.01 -7.66
CA VAL A 124 -13.83 -7.31 -9.05
C VAL A 124 -13.51 -8.77 -9.33
N ASP A 125 -14.53 -9.56 -9.66
CA ASP A 125 -14.43 -10.98 -9.99
C ASP A 125 -14.82 -11.24 -11.44
N SER A 126 -13.95 -11.91 -12.20
CA SER A 126 -14.17 -12.33 -13.58
C SER A 126 -14.01 -13.84 -13.71
N ASP A 127 -15.14 -14.56 -13.60
CA ASP A 127 -15.25 -16.00 -13.58
C ASP A 127 -15.15 -16.64 -14.99
N ASP A 128 -15.17 -17.98 -15.05
CA ASP A 128 -15.27 -18.77 -16.26
C ASP A 128 -14.24 -18.42 -17.35
N TYR A 129 -12.94 -18.51 -17.00
CA TYR A 129 -11.81 -18.10 -17.85
C TYR A 129 -11.79 -16.60 -18.17
N GLY A 130 -12.48 -15.81 -17.36
CA GLY A 130 -12.59 -14.38 -17.53
C GLY A 130 -11.27 -13.65 -17.35
N VAL A 131 -11.20 -12.46 -17.92
CA VAL A 131 -10.02 -11.58 -17.83
C VAL A 131 -10.38 -10.23 -17.23
N ILE A 132 -9.40 -9.60 -16.59
CA ILE A 132 -9.49 -8.22 -16.12
C ILE A 132 -8.45 -7.39 -16.87
N GLN A 133 -8.89 -6.25 -17.45
CA GLN A 133 -8.02 -5.31 -18.14
C GLN A 133 -8.23 -3.89 -17.62
N ILE A 134 -7.18 -3.31 -17.04
CA ILE A 134 -7.15 -1.90 -16.66
C ILE A 134 -6.27 -1.17 -17.67
N GLU A 135 -6.89 -0.34 -18.50
CA GLU A 135 -6.22 0.43 -19.56
C GLU A 135 -6.02 1.90 -19.16
N GLY A 136 -6.81 2.40 -18.20
CA GLY A 136 -6.76 3.78 -17.70
C GLY A 136 -7.79 4.04 -16.61
N GLY A 137 -7.86 5.26 -16.11
CA GLY A 137 -8.72 5.65 -14.99
C GLY A 137 -8.11 5.35 -13.63
N ALA A 138 -8.93 5.34 -12.57
CA ALA A 138 -8.52 5.05 -11.21
C ALA A 138 -9.45 4.02 -10.57
N ILE A 139 -8.88 2.96 -9.97
CA ILE A 139 -9.63 1.97 -9.19
C ILE A 139 -9.04 1.86 -7.79
N SER A 140 -9.92 1.97 -6.78
CA SER A 140 -9.57 1.85 -5.36
C SER A 140 -10.42 0.77 -4.71
N LEU A 141 -9.76 -0.21 -4.09
CA LEU A 141 -10.37 -1.40 -3.50
C LEU A 141 -9.95 -1.55 -2.05
N ASN A 142 -10.92 -1.81 -1.18
CA ASN A 142 -10.69 -2.17 0.23
C ASN A 142 -11.26 -3.57 0.47
N ILE A 143 -10.38 -4.54 0.76
CA ILE A 143 -10.70 -5.96 0.78
C ILE A 143 -10.63 -6.52 2.19
N SER A 144 -11.67 -7.22 2.56
CA SER A 144 -11.82 -7.94 3.83
C SER A 144 -11.34 -9.39 3.75
N ASP A 145 -11.67 -10.19 4.79
CA ASP A 145 -11.17 -11.56 4.96
C ASP A 145 -11.55 -12.50 3.81
N ASP A 146 -10.62 -13.38 3.46
CA ASP A 146 -10.74 -14.43 2.43
C ASP A 146 -11.25 -13.94 1.07
N ALA A 147 -10.85 -12.75 0.66
CA ALA A 147 -11.29 -12.10 -0.55
C ALA A 147 -10.13 -11.62 -1.44
N THR A 148 -10.44 -11.24 -2.67
CA THR A 148 -9.44 -10.73 -3.62
C THR A 148 -9.87 -9.38 -4.20
N GLY A 149 -8.92 -8.46 -4.33
CA GLY A 149 -9.19 -7.16 -4.95
C GLY A 149 -9.58 -7.28 -6.43
N LEU A 150 -8.64 -7.75 -7.24
CA LEU A 150 -8.86 -8.05 -8.66
C LEU A 150 -8.63 -9.54 -8.88
N LYS A 151 -9.69 -10.31 -9.13
CA LYS A 151 -9.66 -11.75 -9.33
C LYS A 151 -10.12 -12.11 -10.74
N ALA A 152 -9.28 -12.84 -11.45
CA ALA A 152 -9.61 -13.38 -12.77
C ALA A 152 -9.29 -14.87 -12.84
N ASP A 153 -10.21 -15.66 -13.42
CA ASP A 153 -9.94 -17.08 -13.66
C ASP A 153 -8.89 -17.32 -14.74
N SER A 154 -8.64 -16.34 -15.61
CA SER A 154 -7.56 -16.42 -16.58
C SER A 154 -6.50 -15.35 -16.32
N THR A 155 -6.68 -14.12 -16.78
CA THR A 155 -5.62 -13.14 -16.88
C THR A 155 -6.02 -11.79 -16.29
N VAL A 156 -5.13 -11.20 -15.50
CA VAL A 156 -5.19 -9.78 -15.11
C VAL A 156 -4.13 -9.02 -15.90
N THR A 157 -4.52 -7.93 -16.58
CA THR A 157 -3.60 -7.07 -17.34
C THR A 157 -3.80 -5.62 -16.94
N ILE A 158 -2.75 -4.98 -16.45
CA ILE A 158 -2.70 -3.54 -16.14
C ILE A 158 -1.81 -2.87 -17.18
N LYS A 159 -2.44 -2.08 -18.07
CA LYS A 159 -1.76 -1.33 -19.15
C LYS A 159 -1.54 0.13 -18.79
N GLY A 160 -2.31 0.66 -17.84
CA GLY A 160 -2.26 2.06 -17.44
C GLY A 160 -3.24 2.37 -16.32
N GLY A 161 -3.34 3.65 -15.97
CA GLY A 161 -4.21 4.11 -14.88
C GLY A 161 -3.59 3.97 -13.49
N LEU A 162 -4.41 4.19 -12.48
CA LEU A 162 -4.06 4.11 -11.06
C LEU A 162 -4.84 2.97 -10.41
N VAL A 163 -4.14 2.02 -9.82
CA VAL A 163 -4.72 0.88 -9.10
C VAL A 163 -4.27 0.93 -7.65
N ASN A 164 -5.20 1.15 -6.71
CA ASN A 164 -4.94 1.17 -5.28
C ASN A 164 -5.72 0.05 -4.60
N ILE A 165 -5.04 -0.82 -3.88
CA ILE A 165 -5.67 -1.96 -3.20
C ILE A 165 -5.18 -2.02 -1.76
N SER A 166 -6.11 -1.98 -0.80
CA SER A 166 -5.87 -2.26 0.61
C SER A 166 -6.41 -3.63 0.95
N VAL A 167 -5.52 -4.54 1.34
CA VAL A 167 -5.84 -5.93 1.73
C VAL A 167 -5.79 -5.99 3.25
N ASN A 168 -6.94 -5.76 3.89
CA ASN A 168 -7.04 -5.66 5.35
C ASN A 168 -7.38 -7.01 6.00
N GLY A 169 -8.02 -7.89 5.25
CA GLY A 169 -8.45 -9.19 5.73
C GLY A 169 -7.37 -10.27 5.64
N ASP A 170 -7.53 -11.31 6.48
CA ASP A 170 -6.64 -12.47 6.50
C ASP A 170 -6.87 -13.36 5.28
N ASP A 171 -5.84 -14.12 4.92
CA ASP A 171 -5.79 -14.99 3.74
C ASP A 171 -6.35 -14.37 2.45
N SER A 172 -6.24 -13.06 2.31
CA SER A 172 -6.77 -12.27 1.19
C SER A 172 -5.69 -11.96 0.16
N LYS A 173 -6.08 -11.52 -1.03
CA LYS A 173 -5.16 -11.24 -2.13
C LYS A 173 -5.49 -9.87 -2.76
N GLY A 174 -4.46 -9.08 -3.05
CA GLY A 174 -4.66 -7.82 -3.80
C GLY A 174 -5.06 -8.11 -5.24
N ILE A 175 -4.21 -8.83 -5.96
CA ILE A 175 -4.43 -9.25 -7.35
C ILE A 175 -4.20 -10.76 -7.46
N ARG A 176 -5.16 -11.48 -8.04
CA ARG A 176 -5.04 -12.91 -8.31
C ARG A 176 -5.46 -13.25 -9.73
N ALA A 177 -4.68 -14.10 -10.39
CA ALA A 177 -5.06 -14.74 -11.65
C ALA A 177 -4.62 -16.20 -11.65
N ASN A 178 -5.45 -17.07 -12.26
CA ASN A 178 -5.13 -18.51 -12.35
C ASN A 178 -4.25 -18.86 -13.56
N HIS A 179 -3.96 -17.90 -14.45
CA HIS A 179 -3.05 -18.13 -15.58
C HIS A 179 -1.92 -17.08 -15.60
N THR A 180 -2.22 -15.80 -15.86
CA THR A 180 -1.16 -14.79 -16.03
C THR A 180 -1.55 -13.44 -15.43
N ILE A 181 -0.60 -12.79 -14.78
CA ILE A 181 -0.69 -11.39 -14.42
C ILE A 181 0.33 -10.61 -15.24
N ASN A 182 -0.13 -9.56 -15.93
CA ASN A 182 0.70 -8.67 -16.76
C ASN A 182 0.64 -7.25 -16.21
N ILE A 183 1.77 -6.70 -15.82
CA ILE A 183 1.95 -5.28 -15.47
C ILE A 183 2.73 -4.64 -16.62
N LEU A 184 2.02 -3.88 -17.46
CA LEU A 184 2.56 -3.29 -18.67
C LEU A 184 2.72 -1.77 -18.57
N GLY A 185 2.07 -1.14 -17.57
CA GLY A 185 2.09 0.31 -17.39
C GLY A 185 1.20 0.75 -16.23
N GLY A 186 1.09 2.07 -16.04
CA GLY A 186 0.33 2.67 -14.95
C GLY A 186 1.04 2.61 -13.60
N LYS A 187 0.30 2.96 -12.55
CA LYS A 187 0.78 2.90 -11.16
C LYS A 187 -0.13 1.98 -10.35
N THR A 188 0.47 0.95 -9.76
CA THR A 188 -0.22 -0.03 -8.91
C THR A 188 0.36 0.05 -7.50
N THR A 189 -0.48 0.34 -6.52
CA THR A 189 -0.11 0.38 -5.10
C THR A 189 -0.96 -0.64 -4.34
N ILE A 190 -0.31 -1.52 -3.59
CA ILE A 190 -0.98 -2.55 -2.79
C ILE A 190 -0.44 -2.47 -1.35
N ILE A 191 -1.34 -2.35 -0.38
CA ILE A 191 -1.01 -2.44 1.04
C ILE A 191 -1.63 -3.74 1.57
N VAL A 192 -0.80 -4.62 2.13
CA VAL A 192 -1.21 -5.91 2.67
C VAL A 192 -1.08 -5.87 4.18
N GLU A 193 -2.20 -5.71 4.88
CA GLU A 193 -2.27 -5.71 6.34
C GLU A 193 -2.74 -7.07 6.91
N GLY A 194 -3.47 -7.85 6.11
CA GLY A 194 -3.98 -9.16 6.50
C GLY A 194 -2.91 -10.23 6.68
N ASP A 195 -3.03 -11.05 7.74
CA ASP A 195 -2.13 -12.17 7.97
C ASP A 195 -2.36 -13.29 6.94
N GLY A 196 -1.30 -13.95 6.53
CA GLY A 196 -1.34 -14.98 5.47
C GLY A 196 -1.68 -14.46 4.08
N SER A 197 -1.88 -13.15 3.94
CA SER A 197 -2.36 -12.51 2.71
C SER A 197 -1.25 -12.30 1.69
N LYS A 198 -1.65 -11.99 0.45
CA LYS A 198 -0.71 -11.77 -0.64
C LYS A 198 -1.05 -10.49 -1.41
N GLY A 199 -0.03 -9.71 -1.73
CA GLY A 199 -0.22 -8.54 -2.60
C GLY A 199 -0.60 -8.99 -4.02
N ILE A 200 0.24 -9.82 -4.62
CA ILE A 200 0.01 -10.47 -5.93
C ILE A 200 0.10 -11.98 -5.76
N LYS A 201 -0.88 -12.72 -6.31
CA LYS A 201 -0.87 -14.17 -6.44
C LYS A 201 -1.09 -14.59 -7.89
N ALA A 202 -0.02 -14.93 -8.59
CA ALA A 202 -0.11 -15.63 -9.86
C ALA A 202 -0.21 -17.13 -9.57
N LYS A 203 -1.43 -17.67 -9.66
CA LYS A 203 -1.73 -19.05 -9.27
C LYS A 203 -1.64 -19.99 -10.48
N ARG A 204 -1.07 -21.18 -10.27
CA ARG A 204 -1.21 -22.30 -11.18
C ARG A 204 -2.52 -23.01 -10.86
N ASP A 205 -3.35 -23.19 -11.85
CA ASP A 205 -4.54 -24.01 -11.74
C ASP A 205 -4.18 -25.43 -12.21
N GLU A 206 -4.02 -26.35 -11.26
CA GLU A 206 -3.59 -27.73 -11.53
C GLU A 206 -4.64 -28.52 -12.31
N ASP A 207 -5.91 -28.16 -12.16
CA ASP A 207 -7.04 -28.77 -12.87
C ASP A 207 -7.25 -28.18 -14.27
N ASN A 208 -6.50 -27.14 -14.64
CA ASN A 208 -6.74 -26.39 -15.86
C ASN A 208 -5.69 -26.68 -16.95
N VAL A 209 -6.19 -26.87 -18.16
CA VAL A 209 -5.42 -27.03 -19.39
C VAL A 209 -4.43 -25.89 -19.68
N LEU A 210 -4.59 -24.74 -19.01
CA LEU A 210 -3.84 -23.51 -19.29
C LEU A 210 -2.48 -23.41 -18.59
N ASN A 211 -2.14 -24.32 -17.67
CA ASN A 211 -0.82 -24.39 -17.01
C ASN A 211 -0.30 -23.00 -16.55
N GLY A 212 -1.08 -22.29 -15.74
CA GLY A 212 -0.87 -20.88 -15.34
C GLY A 212 0.23 -20.62 -14.30
N GLY A 213 0.12 -19.47 -13.65
CA GLY A 213 0.98 -19.05 -12.55
C GLY A 213 2.10 -18.09 -12.97
N TYR A 214 1.92 -17.33 -14.05
CA TYR A 214 2.95 -16.42 -14.59
C TYR A 214 2.74 -14.98 -14.16
N LEU A 215 3.84 -14.28 -13.86
CA LEU A 215 3.86 -12.84 -13.66
C LEU A 215 4.84 -12.19 -14.64
N ASN A 216 4.33 -11.32 -15.51
CA ASN A 216 5.12 -10.54 -16.46
C ASN A 216 5.04 -9.05 -16.11
N ILE A 217 6.19 -8.41 -15.98
CA ILE A 217 6.32 -6.97 -15.74
C ILE A 217 7.16 -6.39 -16.87
N SER A 218 6.56 -5.51 -17.67
CA SER A 218 7.22 -4.87 -18.82
C SER A 218 7.05 -3.36 -18.85
N GLY A 219 6.56 -2.76 -17.76
CA GLY A 219 6.41 -1.32 -17.59
C GLY A 219 5.63 -0.97 -16.34
N GLY A 220 5.46 0.34 -16.12
CA GLY A 220 4.71 0.87 -14.98
C GLY A 220 5.48 0.85 -13.65
N GLU A 221 4.78 1.28 -12.63
CA GLU A 221 5.25 1.33 -11.24
C GLU A 221 4.39 0.38 -10.39
N LEU A 222 5.01 -0.56 -9.71
CA LEU A 222 4.39 -1.48 -8.78
C LEU A 222 4.99 -1.28 -7.38
N SER A 223 4.20 -0.77 -6.45
CA SER A 223 4.59 -0.59 -5.06
C SER A 223 3.76 -1.51 -4.17
N ILE A 224 4.40 -2.36 -3.37
CA ILE A 224 3.71 -3.26 -2.43
C ILE A 224 4.30 -3.07 -1.04
N GLN A 225 3.44 -2.78 -0.08
CA GLN A 225 3.81 -2.78 1.34
C GLN A 225 3.17 -3.99 2.02
N CYS A 226 3.98 -4.89 2.56
CA CYS A 226 3.53 -6.11 3.21
C CYS A 226 3.74 -5.95 4.72
N ILE A 227 2.65 -5.75 5.44
CA ILE A 227 2.62 -5.42 6.87
C ILE A 227 2.09 -6.60 7.69
N GLY A 228 1.16 -7.38 7.11
CA GLY A 228 0.62 -8.58 7.74
C GLY A 228 1.68 -9.62 8.02
N GLY A 229 1.49 -10.44 9.04
CA GLY A 229 2.32 -11.57 9.41
C GLY A 229 1.87 -12.88 8.77
N ASN A 230 2.41 -13.99 9.26
CA ASN A 230 1.92 -15.31 8.87
C ASN A 230 0.62 -15.65 9.62
N LEU A 231 -0.32 -16.29 8.91
CA LEU A 231 -1.56 -16.81 9.50
C LEU A 231 -1.38 -18.29 9.84
N THR A 232 -1.57 -18.65 11.10
CA THR A 232 -1.56 -20.06 11.53
C THR A 232 -2.97 -20.50 11.91
N THR A 233 -3.48 -21.50 11.19
CA THR A 233 -4.78 -22.12 11.46
C THR A 233 -4.57 -23.60 11.76
N GLY A 234 -4.70 -23.98 13.02
CA GLY A 234 -4.34 -25.34 13.48
C GLY A 234 -2.84 -25.59 13.32
N THR A 235 -2.46 -26.55 12.47
CA THR A 235 -1.06 -26.89 12.16
C THR A 235 -0.54 -26.28 10.87
N GLU A 236 -1.39 -25.61 10.11
CA GLU A 236 -1.03 -25.02 8.82
C GLU A 236 -0.67 -23.56 8.98
N THR A 237 0.42 -23.14 8.35
CA THR A 237 0.87 -21.74 8.32
C THR A 237 0.86 -21.22 6.90
N THR A 238 0.00 -20.25 6.65
CA THR A 238 -0.04 -19.49 5.41
C THR A 238 0.84 -18.24 5.56
N LYS A 239 1.82 -18.10 4.67
CA LYS A 239 2.76 -16.97 4.72
C LYS A 239 2.14 -15.70 4.15
N CYS A 240 2.39 -14.55 4.78
CA CYS A 240 2.18 -13.25 4.16
C CYS A 240 3.29 -13.00 3.13
N VAL A 241 2.91 -12.67 1.88
CA VAL A 241 3.87 -12.51 0.77
C VAL A 241 3.46 -11.34 -0.12
N ALA A 242 4.37 -10.42 -0.40
CA ALA A 242 4.04 -9.31 -1.30
C ALA A 242 3.79 -9.81 -2.74
N ILE A 243 4.66 -10.67 -3.28
CA ILE A 243 4.48 -11.28 -4.61
C ILE A 243 4.68 -12.80 -4.49
N SER A 244 3.65 -13.59 -4.82
CA SER A 244 3.70 -15.05 -4.86
C SER A 244 3.35 -15.55 -6.27
N VAL A 245 4.26 -16.32 -6.87
CA VAL A 245 4.20 -16.77 -8.27
C VAL A 245 4.45 -18.28 -8.32
N ASP A 246 3.47 -19.06 -8.80
CA ASP A 246 3.55 -20.54 -8.85
C ASP A 246 4.29 -21.07 -10.10
N ALA A 247 4.62 -20.20 -11.07
CA ALA A 247 5.46 -20.54 -12.21
C ALA A 247 6.57 -19.49 -12.37
N ASP A 248 6.70 -18.86 -13.53
CA ASP A 248 7.80 -17.93 -13.81
C ASP A 248 7.42 -16.46 -13.55
N LEU A 249 8.37 -15.70 -13.00
CA LEU A 249 8.36 -14.25 -12.97
C LEU A 249 9.34 -13.72 -14.01
N LYS A 250 8.84 -12.87 -14.91
CA LYS A 250 9.66 -12.19 -15.91
C LYS A 250 9.49 -10.68 -15.81
N GLN A 251 10.59 -9.96 -15.57
CA GLN A 251 10.62 -8.50 -15.66
C GLN A 251 11.57 -8.05 -16.76
N THR A 252 11.08 -7.18 -17.67
CA THR A 252 11.85 -6.61 -18.77
C THR A 252 11.93 -5.10 -18.73
N ALA A 253 11.05 -4.44 -17.97
CA ALA A 253 11.04 -3.01 -17.68
C ALA A 253 10.11 -2.73 -16.50
N GLY A 254 9.96 -1.44 -16.12
CA GLY A 254 9.11 -1.00 -15.01
C GLY A 254 9.82 -1.06 -13.66
N ASP A 255 9.21 -0.43 -12.66
CA ASP A 255 9.79 -0.29 -11.32
C ASP A 255 8.97 -1.05 -10.30
N VAL A 256 9.59 -2.00 -9.61
CA VAL A 256 8.99 -2.79 -8.53
C VAL A 256 9.65 -2.41 -7.22
N ASN A 257 8.85 -1.88 -6.29
CA ASN A 257 9.28 -1.51 -4.95
C ASN A 257 8.43 -2.25 -3.92
N ILE A 258 9.08 -3.12 -3.15
CA ILE A 258 8.44 -3.93 -2.11
C ILE A 258 9.04 -3.53 -0.76
N THR A 259 8.18 -3.19 0.20
CA THR A 259 8.57 -2.97 1.59
C THR A 259 7.93 -4.05 2.46
N VAL A 260 8.75 -4.81 3.19
CA VAL A 260 8.29 -5.88 4.08
C VAL A 260 8.49 -5.42 5.52
N LEU A 261 7.39 -5.30 6.24
CA LEU A 261 7.35 -4.85 7.63
C LEU A 261 6.80 -5.94 8.57
N GLY A 262 5.96 -6.84 8.04
CA GLY A 262 5.30 -7.86 8.83
C GLY A 262 6.25 -8.94 9.34
N ALA A 263 5.92 -9.50 10.51
CA ALA A 263 6.67 -10.60 11.11
C ALA A 263 6.69 -11.82 10.18
N GLU A 264 7.88 -12.31 9.85
CA GLU A 264 8.11 -13.47 8.98
C GLU A 264 7.51 -13.35 7.56
N ALA A 265 6.99 -12.18 7.19
CA ALA A 265 6.49 -11.92 5.86
C ALA A 265 7.60 -11.95 4.81
N LEU A 266 7.25 -12.23 3.57
CA LEU A 266 8.19 -12.38 2.46
C LEU A 266 7.92 -11.35 1.36
N GLY A 267 8.99 -10.83 0.77
CA GLY A 267 8.87 -9.89 -0.34
C GLY A 267 8.46 -10.56 -1.65
N CYS A 268 9.06 -11.71 -2.00
CA CYS A 268 8.76 -12.39 -3.26
C CYS A 268 9.07 -13.87 -3.16
N THR A 269 8.13 -14.72 -3.58
CA THR A 269 8.30 -16.15 -3.78
C THR A 269 7.99 -16.52 -5.22
N VAL A 270 8.84 -17.35 -5.85
CA VAL A 270 8.67 -17.83 -7.23
C VAL A 270 9.03 -19.30 -7.26
N ASP A 271 8.10 -20.16 -7.64
CA ASP A 271 8.33 -21.62 -7.70
C ASP A 271 9.10 -22.02 -8.98
N GLY A 272 8.97 -21.24 -10.06
CA GLY A 272 9.71 -21.40 -11.31
C GLY A 272 10.92 -20.49 -11.44
N ASN A 273 11.13 -19.94 -12.63
CA ASN A 273 12.27 -19.09 -12.91
C ASN A 273 11.96 -17.60 -12.62
N LYS A 274 12.93 -16.90 -12.03
CA LYS A 274 12.90 -15.44 -11.92
C LYS A 274 13.88 -14.84 -12.93
N THR A 275 13.34 -14.17 -13.96
CA THR A 275 14.13 -13.52 -15.01
C THR A 275 13.97 -12.01 -14.91
N HIS A 276 15.08 -11.28 -14.75
CA HIS A 276 15.13 -9.83 -14.71
C HIS A 276 16.13 -9.35 -15.78
N THR A 277 15.62 -8.61 -16.78
CA THR A 277 16.43 -8.09 -17.90
C THR A 277 16.34 -6.58 -18.06
N GLY A 278 15.53 -5.90 -17.25
CA GLY A 278 15.41 -4.43 -17.23
C GLY A 278 14.39 -3.94 -16.24
N GLY A 279 14.47 -2.64 -15.93
CA GLY A 279 13.71 -2.03 -14.84
C GLY A 279 14.40 -2.18 -13.48
N THR A 280 13.67 -1.87 -12.39
CA THR A 280 14.16 -2.04 -11.01
C THR A 280 13.31 -3.06 -10.26
N PHE A 281 13.92 -3.86 -9.39
CA PHE A 281 13.23 -4.80 -8.52
C PHE A 281 13.82 -4.75 -7.12
N ASN A 282 13.25 -3.89 -6.28
CA ASN A 282 13.75 -3.60 -4.96
C ASN A 282 12.87 -4.28 -3.91
N ILE A 283 13.50 -5.03 -2.98
CA ILE A 283 12.86 -5.54 -1.78
C ILE A 283 13.55 -4.91 -0.58
N ARG A 284 12.79 -4.19 0.23
CA ARG A 284 13.23 -3.57 1.47
C ARG A 284 12.56 -4.27 2.63
N GLN A 285 13.37 -4.80 3.53
CA GLN A 285 12.89 -5.48 4.72
C GLN A 285 13.46 -4.81 5.96
N VAL A 286 12.59 -4.42 6.88
CA VAL A 286 13.00 -3.84 8.17
C VAL A 286 13.34 -4.95 9.18
N PRO A 287 14.23 -4.67 10.15
CA PRO A 287 14.59 -5.65 11.19
C PRO A 287 13.49 -5.82 12.24
N TRP A 288 12.49 -4.93 12.25
CA TRP A 288 11.43 -4.91 13.25
C TRP A 288 10.25 -5.77 12.83
N GLN A 289 9.64 -6.43 13.79
CA GLN A 289 8.39 -7.16 13.57
C GLN A 289 7.24 -6.26 14.00
N ILE A 290 6.36 -5.93 13.06
CA ILE A 290 5.18 -5.10 13.32
C ILE A 290 3.94 -5.99 13.31
N LYS A 291 3.20 -5.96 14.41
CA LYS A 291 1.84 -6.51 14.45
C LYS A 291 0.87 -5.37 14.21
N THR A 292 -0.04 -5.54 13.28
CA THR A 292 -1.04 -4.51 12.94
C THR A 292 -2.43 -4.84 13.45
N LYS A 293 -2.63 -6.05 13.94
CA LYS A 293 -3.88 -6.56 14.48
C LYS A 293 -3.78 -6.79 15.98
N ASP A 294 -4.92 -7.03 16.59
CA ASP A 294 -5.08 -7.30 18.02
C ASP A 294 -4.84 -6.12 18.95
N TYR A 295 -4.81 -4.90 18.42
CA TYR A 295 -4.72 -3.69 19.22
C TYR A 295 -6.08 -3.00 19.36
N GLN A 296 -6.40 -2.60 20.60
CA GLN A 296 -7.67 -1.94 20.93
C GLN A 296 -7.61 -0.42 20.73
N TYR A 297 -6.41 0.15 20.81
CA TYR A 297 -6.22 1.60 20.82
C TYR A 297 -5.15 2.02 19.83
N ASP A 298 -5.28 3.21 19.31
CA ASP A 298 -4.24 3.85 18.49
C ASP A 298 -4.07 5.34 18.80
N MET A 299 -2.95 5.89 18.35
CA MET A 299 -2.66 7.31 18.25
C MET A 299 -1.91 7.59 16.96
N THR A 300 -1.91 8.84 16.52
CA THR A 300 -1.21 9.26 15.31
C THR A 300 -0.12 10.29 15.66
N VAL A 301 1.05 10.12 15.07
CA VAL A 301 2.13 11.11 15.13
C VAL A 301 2.40 11.64 13.72
N TYR A 302 2.37 12.96 13.57
CA TYR A 302 2.83 13.65 12.37
C TYR A 302 4.25 14.11 12.59
N ALA A 303 5.20 13.65 11.77
CA ALA A 303 6.62 13.90 12.00
C ALA A 303 7.40 14.19 10.72
N THR A 304 8.46 14.96 10.84
CA THR A 304 9.57 15.03 9.89
C THR A 304 10.80 14.35 10.49
N VAL A 305 11.75 13.95 9.67
CA VAL A 305 13.05 13.44 10.12
C VAL A 305 14.12 14.46 9.77
N SER A 306 14.98 14.80 10.74
CA SER A 306 16.18 15.59 10.48
C SER A 306 17.43 14.77 10.78
N VAL A 307 18.46 15.00 9.98
CA VAL A 307 19.81 14.45 10.19
C VAL A 307 20.76 15.63 10.32
N ASP A 308 21.47 15.72 11.43
CA ASP A 308 22.39 16.81 11.73
C ASP A 308 21.73 18.19 11.50
N ASP A 309 20.52 18.37 12.06
CA ASP A 309 19.67 19.56 11.98
C ASP A 309 19.09 19.89 10.58
N VAL A 310 19.36 19.07 9.56
CA VAL A 310 18.78 19.21 8.21
C VAL A 310 17.57 18.30 8.07
N VAL A 311 16.40 18.90 7.85
CA VAL A 311 15.14 18.13 7.60
C VAL A 311 15.26 17.44 6.24
N LEU A 312 15.04 16.13 6.24
CA LEU A 312 15.04 15.33 5.01
C LEU A 312 13.89 15.73 4.09
N THR A 313 14.16 15.77 2.81
CA THR A 313 13.18 15.98 1.73
C THR A 313 12.96 14.71 0.90
N ASP A 314 13.89 13.76 0.96
CA ASP A 314 13.80 12.45 0.34
C ASP A 314 13.81 11.37 1.42
N TYR A 315 12.75 10.60 1.49
CA TYR A 315 12.56 9.50 2.43
C TYR A 315 12.67 8.12 1.76
N SER A 316 13.15 8.07 0.53
CA SER A 316 13.17 6.84 -0.28
C SER A 316 14.05 5.73 0.30
N ASP A 317 15.10 6.10 1.05
CA ASP A 317 16.05 5.15 1.65
C ASP A 317 15.76 4.83 3.12
N ILE A 318 14.74 5.44 3.74
CA ILE A 318 14.47 5.24 5.16
C ILE A 318 13.05 4.78 5.46
N THR A 319 12.89 4.21 6.64
CA THR A 319 11.61 4.07 7.33
C THR A 319 11.80 4.36 8.82
N VAL A 320 10.72 4.77 9.50
CA VAL A 320 10.74 5.08 10.93
C VAL A 320 9.82 4.14 11.67
N GLY A 321 10.35 3.43 12.66
CA GLY A 321 9.57 2.64 13.61
C GLY A 321 9.29 3.42 14.89
N ALA A 322 8.13 3.18 15.49
CA ALA A 322 7.74 3.66 16.81
C ALA A 322 7.67 2.48 17.79
N PHE A 323 8.19 2.66 19.00
CA PHE A 323 8.37 1.58 19.96
C PHE A 323 7.77 1.95 21.34
N ILE A 324 7.21 0.94 21.99
CA ILE A 324 6.89 0.97 23.42
C ILE A 324 7.73 -0.13 24.08
N GLY A 325 8.70 0.24 24.89
CA GLY A 325 9.77 -0.67 25.30
C GLY A 325 10.54 -1.18 24.07
N ASP A 326 10.66 -2.50 23.94
CA ASP A 326 11.35 -3.13 22.81
C ASP A 326 10.40 -3.55 21.66
N GLU A 327 9.08 -3.37 21.82
CA GLU A 327 8.10 -3.76 20.82
C GLU A 327 7.89 -2.63 19.80
N CYS A 328 8.03 -2.95 18.51
CA CYS A 328 7.64 -2.04 17.44
C CYS A 328 6.11 -2.03 17.30
N VAL A 329 5.49 -0.92 17.66
CA VAL A 329 4.03 -0.73 17.74
C VAL A 329 3.47 0.15 16.63
N GLY A 330 4.34 0.65 15.75
CA GLY A 330 3.95 1.48 14.63
C GLY A 330 5.10 1.73 13.65
N TYR A 331 4.76 2.24 12.48
CA TYR A 331 5.74 2.66 11.47
C TYR A 331 5.27 3.94 10.77
N GLY A 332 6.22 4.67 10.22
CA GLY A 332 5.95 5.91 9.50
C GLY A 332 5.84 5.69 8.00
N ILE A 333 4.77 6.23 7.40
CA ILE A 333 4.62 6.39 5.96
C ILE A 333 5.01 7.83 5.66
N PHE A 334 6.12 8.00 4.94
CA PHE A 334 6.62 9.30 4.50
C PHE A 334 6.42 9.40 2.99
N GLU A 335 5.62 10.35 2.57
CA GLU A 335 5.31 10.64 1.18
C GLU A 335 5.87 12.02 0.79
N GLU A 336 5.72 12.41 -0.46
CA GLU A 336 6.15 13.71 -1.01
C GLU A 336 5.54 14.95 -0.33
N LYS A 337 4.69 14.78 0.69
CA LYS A 337 4.01 15.86 1.42
C LYS A 337 4.90 16.61 2.42
N GLY A 338 6.16 16.18 2.57
CA GLY A 338 7.12 16.81 3.49
C GLY A 338 6.96 16.42 4.96
N TYR A 339 6.07 15.46 5.29
CA TYR A 339 5.93 14.87 6.61
C TYR A 339 5.47 13.41 6.51
N GLY A 340 5.78 12.63 7.54
CA GLY A 340 5.31 11.26 7.70
C GLY A 340 4.14 11.16 8.67
N VAL A 341 3.36 10.11 8.51
CA VAL A 341 2.27 9.73 9.42
C VAL A 341 2.64 8.40 10.07
N ILE A 342 2.78 8.39 11.38
CA ILE A 342 3.13 7.22 12.17
C ILE A 342 1.90 6.84 13.00
N ARG A 343 1.29 5.69 12.70
CA ARG A 343 0.18 5.15 13.48
C ARG A 343 0.71 4.18 14.52
N ILE A 344 0.56 4.53 15.78
CA ILE A 344 1.05 3.80 16.95
C ILE A 344 -0.12 3.07 17.59
N ARG A 345 0.01 1.78 17.85
CA ARG A 345 -1.06 0.91 18.37
C ARG A 345 -0.68 0.31 19.70
N ASN A 346 -1.65 0.11 20.59
CA ASN A 346 -1.43 -0.53 21.89
C ASN A 346 -2.71 -1.18 22.42
N ASN A 347 -2.56 -2.18 23.28
CA ASN A 347 -3.65 -2.79 24.03
C ASN A 347 -3.79 -2.21 25.44
N ASP A 348 -2.75 -1.56 25.94
CA ASP A 348 -2.75 -0.84 27.21
C ASP A 348 -3.03 0.64 26.97
N ASN A 349 -4.06 1.16 27.66
CA ASN A 349 -4.43 2.58 27.62
C ASN A 349 -3.67 3.43 28.64
N SER A 350 -2.70 2.86 29.38
CA SER A 350 -1.84 3.64 30.26
C SER A 350 -0.85 4.49 29.46
N ALA A 351 -0.48 5.61 30.03
CA ALA A 351 0.53 6.50 29.47
C ALA A 351 1.90 5.79 29.44
N GLN A 352 2.40 5.44 28.26
CA GLN A 352 3.69 4.77 28.08
C GLN A 352 4.58 5.61 27.15
N PRO A 353 5.87 5.76 27.47
CA PRO A 353 6.80 6.48 26.61
C PRO A 353 6.91 5.80 25.24
N VAL A 354 6.92 6.62 24.19
CA VAL A 354 7.15 6.18 22.82
C VAL A 354 8.51 6.66 22.37
N THR A 355 9.32 5.73 21.88
CA THR A 355 10.61 6.01 21.24
C THR A 355 10.57 5.74 19.76
N PHE A 356 11.51 6.29 19.00
CA PHE A 356 11.54 6.19 17.55
C PHE A 356 12.91 5.73 17.08
N LYS A 357 12.92 4.93 16.01
CA LYS A 357 14.15 4.52 15.33
C LYS A 357 14.00 4.74 13.84
N VAL A 358 15.04 5.22 13.20
CA VAL A 358 15.16 5.22 11.73
C VAL A 358 15.95 4.00 11.27
N TYR A 359 15.54 3.41 10.16
CA TYR A 359 16.26 2.35 9.48
C TYR A 359 16.59 2.78 8.06
N TYR A 360 17.85 2.66 7.67
CA TYR A 360 18.33 2.92 6.32
C TYR A 360 18.40 1.62 5.54
N PHE A 361 17.69 1.55 4.42
CA PHE A 361 17.66 0.35 3.59
C PHE A 361 18.99 0.09 2.86
N SER A 362 19.69 1.15 2.47
CA SER A 362 20.98 1.05 1.75
C SER A 362 22.10 0.48 2.61
N SER A 363 22.24 0.98 3.83
CA SER A 363 23.30 0.55 4.76
C SER A 363 22.87 -0.60 5.68
N GLN A 364 21.55 -0.90 5.78
CA GLN A 364 20.95 -1.83 6.73
C GLN A 364 21.24 -1.47 8.21
N MET A 365 21.46 -0.20 8.48
CA MET A 365 21.72 0.32 9.82
C MET A 365 20.47 0.98 10.40
N GLN A 366 20.34 0.89 11.73
CA GLN A 366 19.29 1.60 12.45
C GLN A 366 19.89 2.52 13.51
N TYR A 367 19.21 3.64 13.75
CA TYR A 367 19.60 4.64 14.71
C TYR A 367 18.40 5.10 15.52
N ASP A 368 18.63 5.47 16.78
CA ASP A 368 17.61 6.07 17.62
C ASP A 368 17.35 7.52 17.19
N LEU A 369 16.08 7.92 17.21
CA LEU A 369 15.66 9.28 16.90
C LEU A 369 15.23 9.99 18.17
N THR A 370 15.65 11.24 18.32
CA THR A 370 15.22 12.12 19.42
C THR A 370 14.03 12.97 18.95
N PRO A 371 12.84 12.81 19.53
CA PRO A 371 11.69 13.66 19.18
C PRO A 371 11.83 15.05 19.79
N SER A 372 11.43 16.11 19.05
CA SER A 372 11.45 17.50 19.51
C SER A 372 10.56 17.79 20.73
N GLN A 373 9.70 16.85 21.11
CA GLN A 373 8.93 16.83 22.34
C GLN A 373 8.71 15.39 22.81
N THR A 374 8.56 15.19 24.11
CA THR A 374 8.23 13.86 24.65
C THR A 374 6.93 13.34 24.07
N VAL A 375 6.98 12.13 23.52
CA VAL A 375 5.80 11.42 22.99
C VAL A 375 5.42 10.32 23.97
N THR A 376 4.18 10.35 24.43
CA THR A 376 3.61 9.33 25.32
C THR A 376 2.35 8.79 24.69
N PHE A 377 2.18 7.47 24.69
CA PHE A 377 0.98 6.85 24.13
C PHE A 377 -0.27 7.34 24.87
N GLN A 378 -1.23 7.82 24.11
CA GLN A 378 -2.55 8.21 24.57
C GLN A 378 -3.55 7.90 23.47
N LYS A 379 -4.51 7.03 23.74
CA LYS A 379 -5.51 6.59 22.76
C LYS A 379 -6.28 7.76 22.13
N ASP A 380 -6.62 7.60 20.87
CA ASP A 380 -7.47 8.53 20.11
C ASP A 380 -6.91 9.97 20.05
N THR A 381 -5.56 10.12 20.13
CA THR A 381 -4.91 11.43 20.08
C THR A 381 -3.95 11.55 18.90
N ASN A 382 -3.64 12.82 18.57
CA ASN A 382 -2.60 13.16 17.61
C ASN A 382 -1.46 13.90 18.31
N VAL A 383 -0.23 13.64 17.89
CA VAL A 383 0.97 14.41 18.26
C VAL A 383 1.53 15.05 16.99
N GLY A 384 1.70 16.36 17.01
CA GLY A 384 1.93 17.16 15.81
C GLY A 384 0.67 17.28 14.94
N GLU A 385 0.79 18.00 13.87
CA GLU A 385 -0.26 18.21 12.85
C GLU A 385 0.40 18.26 11.47
N PRO A 386 -0.33 18.02 10.36
CA PRO A 386 0.19 18.15 9.01
C PRO A 386 0.89 19.47 8.72
N SER A 387 0.38 20.58 9.31
CA SER A 387 0.93 21.93 9.17
C SER A 387 2.08 22.25 10.13
N SER A 388 2.25 21.42 11.19
CA SER A 388 3.26 21.59 12.23
C SER A 388 3.65 20.23 12.79
N PRO A 389 4.34 19.38 11.98
CA PRO A 389 4.79 18.08 12.43
C PRO A 389 5.89 18.23 13.50
N ILE A 390 6.02 17.23 14.37
CA ILE A 390 7.17 17.17 15.26
C ILE A 390 8.43 16.80 14.46
N VAL A 391 9.60 17.17 14.96
CA VAL A 391 10.87 16.76 14.36
C VAL A 391 11.42 15.55 15.12
N LEU A 392 11.81 14.52 14.39
CA LEU A 392 12.54 13.36 14.89
C LEU A 392 13.99 13.51 14.41
N SER A 393 14.90 13.84 15.33
CA SER A 393 16.27 14.20 15.00
C SER A 393 17.22 13.03 15.17
N LEU A 394 18.09 12.84 14.19
CA LEU A 394 19.26 11.98 14.24
C LEU A 394 20.51 12.86 14.22
N ASN A 395 21.33 12.77 15.24
CA ASN A 395 22.67 13.33 15.25
C ASN A 395 23.66 12.23 14.89
N MET A 396 24.26 12.37 13.72
CA MET A 396 25.34 11.48 13.26
C MET A 396 26.72 12.06 13.50
N LYS A 397 26.79 13.35 13.82
CA LYS A 397 28.06 13.99 14.16
C LYS A 397 28.67 13.32 15.38
N LEU A 398 29.90 12.88 15.25
CA LEU A 398 30.66 12.40 16.39
C LEU A 398 31.03 13.61 17.27
N GLU A 399 30.89 13.46 18.59
CA GLU A 399 31.30 14.51 19.50
C GLU A 399 32.81 14.78 19.35
N GLY A 400 33.16 15.99 18.93
CA GLY A 400 34.53 16.37 18.65
C GLY A 400 34.94 16.29 17.19
N ASP A 401 34.08 15.82 16.27
CA ASP A 401 34.29 15.84 14.82
C ASP A 401 33.97 17.25 14.27
N ALA A 402 34.93 18.16 14.42
CA ALA A 402 34.83 19.54 13.98
C ALA A 402 34.83 19.69 12.44
N LYS A 403 35.43 18.76 11.72
CA LYS A 403 35.48 18.75 10.25
C LYS A 403 34.29 18.04 9.63
N SER A 404 33.48 17.35 10.42
CA SER A 404 32.35 16.53 9.94
C SER A 404 32.80 15.48 8.90
N ASP A 405 33.98 14.88 9.08
CA ASP A 405 34.52 13.85 8.20
C ASP A 405 34.27 12.41 8.70
N GLY A 406 33.62 12.26 9.87
CA GLY A 406 33.26 11.00 10.48
C GLY A 406 34.35 10.37 11.33
N GLU A 407 35.45 11.09 11.61
CA GLU A 407 36.52 10.67 12.50
C GLU A 407 36.79 11.79 13.50
N VAL A 408 37.14 11.44 14.75
CA VAL A 408 37.61 12.40 15.75
C VAL A 408 39.12 12.18 15.90
N ASN A 409 39.91 13.11 15.37
CA ASN A 409 41.36 12.96 15.33
C ASN A 409 42.08 14.33 15.36
N VAL A 410 43.40 14.34 15.15
CA VAL A 410 44.22 15.56 15.21
C VAL A 410 43.81 16.58 14.15
N ALA A 411 43.20 16.17 13.04
CA ALA A 411 42.76 17.10 12.01
C ALA A 411 41.61 18.00 12.47
N ASP A 412 40.76 17.51 13.43
CA ASP A 412 39.70 18.31 14.05
C ASP A 412 40.30 19.34 15.01
N VAL A 413 41.35 18.96 15.75
CA VAL A 413 42.11 19.87 16.61
C VAL A 413 42.73 21.01 15.75
N ASP A 414 43.36 20.66 14.63
CA ASP A 414 43.94 21.66 13.72
C ASP A 414 42.87 22.60 13.16
N TYR A 415 41.71 22.05 12.79
CA TYR A 415 40.60 22.83 12.28
C TYR A 415 40.06 23.84 13.31
N VAL A 416 39.87 23.43 14.57
CA VAL A 416 39.43 24.32 15.65
C VAL A 416 40.52 25.38 15.94
N ILE A 417 41.82 25.01 15.94
CA ILE A 417 42.92 25.96 16.13
C ILE A 417 42.92 27.03 15.08
N GLU A 418 42.68 26.65 13.80
CA GLU A 418 42.60 27.62 12.69
C GLU A 418 41.36 28.52 12.85
N ALA A 419 40.28 28.03 13.41
CA ALA A 419 39.05 28.77 13.62
C ALA A 419 39.10 29.74 14.83
N ILE A 420 40.02 29.52 15.79
CA ILE A 420 40.15 30.39 16.97
C ILE A 420 40.55 31.81 16.51
N GLY A 421 39.69 32.76 16.78
CA GLY A 421 39.91 34.18 16.48
C GLY A 421 39.39 34.62 15.10
N GLU A 422 38.79 33.72 14.33
CA GLU A 422 38.01 34.03 13.14
C GLU A 422 36.55 34.25 13.41
N ASP A 423 35.80 34.79 12.45
CA ASP A 423 34.38 35.01 12.57
C ASP A 423 33.63 33.65 12.62
N GLY A 424 32.91 33.38 13.69
CA GLY A 424 32.19 32.13 13.91
C GLY A 424 31.12 31.77 12.89
N GLU A 425 30.81 32.67 11.94
CA GLU A 425 29.95 32.34 10.81
C GLU A 425 30.64 31.44 9.76
N THR A 426 31.98 31.50 9.68
CA THR A 426 32.79 30.74 8.71
C THR A 426 33.12 29.32 9.21
N HIS A 427 33.16 29.11 10.52
CA HIS A 427 33.55 27.86 11.17
C HIS A 427 32.51 27.38 12.22
N LYS A 428 31.24 27.29 11.85
CA LYS A 428 30.14 26.92 12.78
C LYS A 428 30.33 25.58 13.48
N ASP A 429 31.05 24.66 12.87
CA ASP A 429 31.30 23.32 13.41
C ASP A 429 32.51 23.26 14.35
N ALA A 430 33.23 24.37 14.55
CA ALA A 430 34.39 24.43 15.44
C ALA A 430 34.03 24.64 16.93
N ASP A 431 32.82 25.08 17.24
CA ASP A 431 32.27 25.06 18.61
C ASP A 431 31.75 23.64 18.92
N VAL A 432 32.69 22.74 19.20
CA VAL A 432 32.39 21.31 19.38
C VAL A 432 31.87 20.97 20.79
N ASN A 433 32.06 21.86 21.75
CA ASN A 433 31.56 21.71 23.12
C ASN A 433 30.16 22.36 23.29
N GLY A 434 29.71 23.17 22.32
CA GLY A 434 28.39 23.81 22.28
C GLY A 434 28.21 24.96 23.26
N ASP A 435 29.30 25.59 23.72
CA ASP A 435 29.23 26.71 24.69
C ASP A 435 29.02 28.09 24.03
N GLY A 436 29.04 28.17 22.71
CA GLY A 436 28.82 29.35 21.91
C GLY A 436 30.08 30.16 21.59
N GLU A 437 31.27 29.70 22.01
CA GLU A 437 32.56 30.32 21.78
C GLU A 437 33.54 29.33 21.16
N ILE A 438 34.24 29.72 20.11
CA ILE A 438 35.32 28.91 19.52
C ILE A 438 36.63 29.29 20.20
N ASN A 439 37.14 28.42 21.05
CA ASN A 439 38.31 28.68 21.87
C ASN A 439 39.09 27.40 22.26
N VAL A 440 40.05 27.51 23.17
CA VAL A 440 40.88 26.37 23.59
C VAL A 440 40.08 25.27 24.29
N ALA A 441 38.90 25.59 24.84
CA ALA A 441 38.04 24.56 25.44
C ALA A 441 37.49 23.55 24.43
N ASP A 442 37.29 23.98 23.17
CA ASP A 442 36.93 23.09 22.09
C ASP A 442 38.07 22.16 21.70
N VAL A 443 39.30 22.70 21.71
CA VAL A 443 40.50 21.88 21.48
C VAL A 443 40.62 20.79 22.55
N ASP A 444 40.50 21.19 23.83
CA ASP A 444 40.55 20.23 24.96
C ASP A 444 39.42 19.19 24.86
N TYR A 445 38.23 19.62 24.41
CA TYR A 445 37.08 18.74 24.20
C TYR A 445 37.33 17.65 23.15
N ILE A 446 38.02 17.99 22.05
CA ILE A 446 38.43 17.03 21.03
C ILE A 446 39.52 16.10 21.54
N ILE A 447 40.56 16.65 22.22
CA ILE A 447 41.71 15.88 22.74
C ILE A 447 41.23 14.77 23.70
N GLU A 448 40.25 15.05 24.54
CA GLU A 448 39.66 14.07 25.43
C GLU A 448 38.93 12.91 24.73
N ARG A 449 38.57 13.08 23.46
CA ARG A 449 37.80 12.13 22.61
C ARG A 449 38.62 11.44 21.54
N ILE A 450 39.85 11.89 21.29
CA ILE A 450 40.79 11.16 20.44
C ILE A 450 41.22 9.88 21.17
N VAL A 451 40.87 8.73 20.59
CA VAL A 451 41.16 7.39 21.14
C VAL A 451 42.41 6.81 20.49
#